data_363a16c72c9cd9df3959fa9756cd7cf2
#
_entry.id   363a16c72c9cd9df3959fa9756cd7cf2
#
_cell.length_a   1.000
_cell.length_b   1.000
_cell.length_c   1.000
_cell.angle_alpha   90.00
_cell.angle_beta   90.00
_cell.angle_gamma   90.00
#
_symmetry.space_group_name_H-M   'P 1'
#
loop_
_entity.id
_entity.type
_entity.pdbx_description
1 polymer ?
#
loop_
_entity_poly.entity_id
_entity_poly.type
_entity_poly.pdbx_seq_one_letter_code
_entity_poly.pdbx_strand_id
1 'polypeptide(L)'
;INDEFVKVKKDVTPLVMCPTEYNRGWADPKPGTYLDILGDRLDPSIHVMWTGNSVCHDITLEGQQWVNRRIKRPSYVWWNFPVTDYCRSNLCMGRVYGVASEPGAKESMGGFVSNPMDKPEASKVSLFGLADYSWNINGFKSDEAWKEGVRRLFPKAAEAMQVFVNHNSDQGPNGH
;
A
#
# COMPACT_ATOMS: atom_id res chain seq x y z
N ILE A 1 1.29 23.71 13.13
CA ILE A 1 0.11 23.32 12.31
C ILE A 1 -0.75 22.30 13.07
N ASN A 2 -0.17 21.19 13.58
CA ASN A 2 -0.96 20.16 14.28
C ASN A 2 -1.72 20.73 15.49
N ASP A 3 -1.03 21.42 16.40
CA ASP A 3 -1.62 21.98 17.63
C ASP A 3 -2.52 23.19 17.36
N GLU A 4 -2.14 24.06 16.44
CA GLU A 4 -2.83 25.31 16.17
C GLU A 4 -3.99 25.19 15.17
N PHE A 5 -3.98 24.14 14.34
CA PHE A 5 -4.98 23.95 13.31
C PHE A 5 -5.72 22.61 13.45
N VAL A 6 -5.03 21.48 13.33
CA VAL A 6 -5.69 20.16 13.27
C VAL A 6 -6.43 19.83 14.57
N LYS A 7 -5.78 20.01 15.72
CA LYS A 7 -6.39 19.72 17.04
C LYS A 7 -7.51 20.72 17.42
N VAL A 8 -7.50 21.92 16.84
CA VAL A 8 -8.51 22.95 17.10
C VAL A 8 -9.74 22.79 16.19
N LYS A 9 -9.55 22.33 14.97
CA LYS A 9 -10.61 22.14 13.99
C LYS A 9 -11.20 20.74 14.11
N LYS A 10 -12.49 20.64 14.42
CA LYS A 10 -13.17 19.35 14.60
C LYS A 10 -13.42 18.57 13.29
N ASP A 11 -13.35 19.26 12.16
CA ASP A 11 -13.77 18.73 10.85
C ASP A 11 -12.58 18.40 9.93
N VAL A 12 -11.36 18.40 10.45
CA VAL A 12 -10.17 18.08 9.66
C VAL A 12 -9.63 16.70 10.03
N THR A 13 -9.15 15.99 9.03
CA THR A 13 -8.48 14.70 9.22
C THR A 13 -7.10 14.89 9.86
N PRO A 14 -6.59 13.89 10.59
CA PRO A 14 -5.22 13.90 11.09
C PRO A 14 -4.20 14.12 9.98
N LEU A 15 -3.05 14.70 10.34
CA LEU A 15 -1.93 14.83 9.42
C LEU A 15 -1.35 13.46 9.10
N VAL A 16 -0.93 13.29 7.84
CA VAL A 16 -0.14 12.17 7.39
C VAL A 16 1.21 12.71 6.94
N MET A 17 2.30 12.17 7.48
CA MET A 17 3.66 12.58 7.15
C MET A 17 4.32 11.49 6.31
N CYS A 18 4.87 11.88 5.17
CA CYS A 18 5.73 11.02 4.36
C CYS A 18 7.19 11.31 4.74
N PRO A 19 7.89 10.41 5.43
CA PRO A 19 9.28 10.62 5.79
C PRO A 19 10.19 10.49 4.57
N THR A 20 11.27 11.27 4.54
CA THR A 20 12.23 11.26 3.43
C THR A 20 13.12 10.01 3.39
N GLU A 21 13.24 9.32 4.52
CA GLU A 21 14.10 8.13 4.67
C GLU A 21 13.32 6.92 5.21
N TYR A 22 12.11 6.74 4.72
CA TYR A 22 11.15 5.73 5.19
C TYR A 22 11.65 4.28 5.02
N ASN A 23 12.53 4.01 4.08
CA ASN A 23 13.09 2.67 3.82
C ASN A 23 14.47 2.43 4.45
N ARG A 24 15.20 3.46 4.83
CA ARG A 24 16.54 3.31 5.42
C ARG A 24 16.54 2.63 6.78
N GLY A 25 15.47 2.80 7.53
CA GLY A 25 15.33 2.15 8.83
C GLY A 25 15.47 0.63 8.77
N TRP A 26 15.08 0.00 7.66
CA TRP A 26 15.26 -1.45 7.47
C TRP A 26 16.71 -1.85 7.30
N ALA A 27 17.49 -1.06 6.58
CA ALA A 27 18.91 -1.30 6.36
C ALA A 27 19.79 -0.90 7.56
N ASP A 28 19.29 -0.05 8.45
CA ASP A 28 20.00 0.42 9.63
C ASP A 28 19.29 -0.02 10.93
N PRO A 29 19.67 -1.20 11.46
CA PRO A 29 19.04 -1.76 12.66
C PRO A 29 19.45 -1.06 13.97
N LYS A 30 20.40 -0.11 13.95
CA LYS A 30 20.87 0.56 15.16
C LYS A 30 19.77 1.39 15.81
N PRO A 31 19.61 1.33 17.14
CA PRO A 31 18.71 2.23 17.87
C PRO A 31 19.10 3.69 17.68
N GLY A 32 18.08 4.58 17.68
CA GLY A 32 18.30 6.02 17.56
C GLY A 32 18.47 6.52 16.13
N THR A 33 18.11 5.71 15.14
CA THR A 33 18.08 6.13 13.73
C THR A 33 16.90 7.04 13.43
N TYR A 34 16.80 7.48 12.17
CA TYR A 34 15.77 8.43 11.72
C TYR A 34 14.34 8.02 12.11
N LEU A 35 13.94 6.77 11.89
CA LEU A 35 12.59 6.29 12.23
C LEU A 35 12.35 6.24 13.74
N ASP A 36 13.35 5.89 14.54
CA ASP A 36 13.24 5.89 16.00
C ASP A 36 13.06 7.33 16.52
N ILE A 37 13.81 8.30 15.97
CA ILE A 37 13.68 9.71 16.31
C ILE A 37 12.29 10.24 15.95
N LEU A 38 11.75 9.84 14.80
CA LEU A 38 10.37 10.17 14.44
C LEU A 38 9.38 9.61 15.46
N GLY A 39 9.53 8.35 15.82
CA GLY A 39 8.68 7.72 16.81
C GLY A 39 8.72 8.40 18.18
N ASP A 40 9.89 8.93 18.58
CA ASP A 40 10.10 9.59 19.86
C ASP A 40 9.59 11.04 19.90
N ARG A 41 9.70 11.75 18.80
CA ARG A 41 9.50 13.21 18.78
C ARG A 41 8.26 13.70 18.05
N LEU A 42 7.76 12.90 17.09
CA LEU A 42 6.58 13.28 16.33
C LEU A 42 5.31 13.08 17.18
N ASP A 43 4.41 14.06 17.15
CA ASP A 43 3.11 13.94 17.83
C ASP A 43 2.41 12.63 17.44
N PRO A 44 1.94 11.82 18.41
CA PRO A 44 1.36 10.52 18.14
C PRO A 44 0.09 10.54 17.28
N SER A 45 -0.58 11.68 17.17
CA SER A 45 -1.76 11.85 16.31
C SER A 45 -1.41 11.99 14.82
N ILE A 46 -0.13 12.17 14.48
CA ILE A 46 0.33 12.30 13.10
C ILE A 46 0.67 10.91 12.56
N HIS A 47 -0.01 10.50 11.47
CA HIS A 47 0.32 9.24 10.80
C HIS A 47 1.66 9.35 10.06
N VAL A 48 2.39 8.23 10.00
CA VAL A 48 3.68 8.14 9.31
C VAL A 48 3.58 7.12 8.19
N MET A 49 3.85 7.55 6.96
CA MET A 49 3.84 6.69 5.78
C MET A 49 5.03 5.75 5.74
N TRP A 50 4.82 4.59 5.13
CA TRP A 50 5.85 3.59 4.88
C TRP A 50 5.52 2.80 3.62
N THR A 51 6.52 2.55 2.76
CA THR A 51 6.34 1.87 1.46
C THR A 51 6.83 0.42 1.46
N GLY A 52 7.17 -0.12 2.60
CA GLY A 52 7.89 -1.38 2.71
C GLY A 52 9.40 -1.17 2.83
N ASN A 53 10.16 -2.24 2.66
CA ASN A 53 11.62 -2.26 2.79
C ASN A 53 12.34 -1.48 1.68
N SER A 54 11.68 -1.26 0.56
CA SER A 54 12.13 -0.40 -0.53
C SER A 54 10.95 0.37 -1.13
N VAL A 55 11.20 1.14 -2.18
CA VAL A 55 10.15 1.95 -2.87
C VAL A 55 9.02 1.06 -3.39
N CYS A 56 9.35 -0.05 -4.04
CA CYS A 56 8.39 -1.09 -4.42
C CYS A 56 8.76 -2.37 -3.69
N HIS A 57 7.94 -2.77 -2.74
CA HIS A 57 8.22 -3.94 -1.89
C HIS A 57 6.91 -4.51 -1.33
N ASP A 58 6.97 -5.79 -0.95
CA ASP A 58 5.88 -6.44 -0.24
C ASP A 58 5.64 -5.78 1.13
N ILE A 59 4.39 -5.61 1.47
CA ILE A 59 3.94 -5.09 2.77
C ILE A 59 3.61 -6.29 3.66
N THR A 60 4.65 -6.88 4.22
CA THR A 60 4.53 -8.05 5.10
C THR A 60 4.13 -7.64 6.53
N LEU A 61 3.46 -8.52 7.26
CA LEU A 61 3.14 -8.30 8.67
C LEU A 61 4.40 -8.09 9.53
N GLU A 62 5.45 -8.87 9.26
CA GLU A 62 6.75 -8.72 9.94
C GLU A 62 7.35 -7.34 9.70
N GLY A 63 7.35 -6.88 8.45
CA GLY A 63 7.85 -5.55 8.08
C GLY A 63 7.04 -4.43 8.75
N GLN A 64 5.71 -4.54 8.76
CA GLN A 64 4.84 -3.60 9.46
C GLN A 64 5.11 -3.57 10.97
N GLN A 65 5.21 -4.72 11.61
CA GLN A 65 5.55 -4.80 13.04
C GLN A 65 6.93 -4.21 13.33
N TRP A 66 7.89 -4.40 12.43
CA TRP A 66 9.23 -3.83 12.55
C TRP A 66 9.20 -2.30 12.51
N VAL A 67 8.57 -1.71 11.51
CA VAL A 67 8.49 -0.24 11.39
C VAL A 67 7.63 0.36 12.51
N ASN A 68 6.52 -0.28 12.87
CA ASN A 68 5.63 0.19 13.94
C ASN A 68 6.33 0.31 15.29
N ARG A 69 7.22 -0.64 15.62
CA ARG A 69 8.03 -0.54 16.85
C ARG A 69 8.94 0.69 16.83
N ARG A 70 9.47 1.07 15.67
CA ARG A 70 10.36 2.22 15.54
C ARG A 70 9.60 3.54 15.59
N ILE A 71 8.54 3.67 14.79
CA ILE A 71 7.73 4.89 14.74
C ILE A 71 6.72 4.99 15.90
N LYS A 72 6.61 3.96 16.75
CA LYS A 72 5.74 3.87 17.94
C LYS A 72 4.25 4.09 17.64
N ARG A 73 3.82 3.69 16.45
CA ARG A 73 2.43 3.74 15.99
C ARG A 73 2.22 2.81 14.80
N PRO A 74 0.96 2.42 14.46
CA PRO A 74 0.69 1.73 13.21
C PRO A 74 1.10 2.59 12.01
N SER A 75 1.84 2.01 11.06
CA SER A 75 2.28 2.68 9.85
C SER A 75 1.10 2.98 8.93
N TYR A 76 1.12 4.14 8.28
CA TYR A 76 0.23 4.45 7.19
C TYR A 76 0.85 3.93 5.89
N VAL A 77 0.30 2.85 5.34
CA VAL A 77 0.91 2.18 4.18
C VAL A 77 0.72 3.02 2.93
N TRP A 78 1.81 3.40 2.29
CA TRP A 78 1.83 3.86 0.91
C TRP A 78 2.36 2.73 0.05
N TRP A 79 1.48 2.04 -0.66
CA TRP A 79 1.89 0.92 -1.48
C TRP A 79 2.02 1.32 -2.96
N ASN A 80 3.21 1.16 -3.50
CA ASN A 80 3.49 1.38 -4.92
C ASN A 80 3.02 0.18 -5.75
N PHE A 81 1.70 0.05 -5.88
CA PHE A 81 1.00 -0.97 -6.65
C PHE A 81 -0.40 -0.44 -7.05
N PRO A 82 -0.87 -0.68 -8.27
CA PRO A 82 -0.13 -1.18 -9.44
C PRO A 82 0.69 -0.07 -10.10
N VAL A 83 2.01 -0.16 -10.07
CA VAL A 83 2.89 0.85 -10.64
C VAL A 83 3.78 0.23 -11.72
N THR A 84 4.13 1.01 -12.76
CA THR A 84 4.96 0.55 -13.88
C THR A 84 6.17 1.45 -14.13
N ASP A 85 6.65 2.16 -13.13
CA ASP A 85 7.76 3.12 -13.27
C ASP A 85 9.05 2.47 -13.77
N TYR A 86 9.28 1.22 -13.39
CA TYR A 86 10.45 0.43 -13.82
C TYR A 86 10.25 -0.30 -15.15
N CYS A 87 9.01 -0.44 -15.61
CA CYS A 87 8.63 -1.21 -16.80
C CYS A 87 7.53 -0.50 -17.60
N ARG A 88 7.80 0.72 -18.07
CA ARG A 88 6.79 1.60 -18.67
C ARG A 88 6.13 1.06 -19.96
N SER A 89 6.74 0.07 -20.60
CA SER A 89 6.17 -0.62 -21.77
C SER A 89 5.12 -1.67 -21.39
N ASN A 90 5.02 -2.04 -20.11
CA ASN A 90 4.12 -3.06 -19.62
C ASN A 90 2.95 -2.44 -18.84
N LEU A 91 1.89 -3.21 -18.68
CA LEU A 91 0.79 -2.89 -17.77
C LEU A 91 0.89 -3.77 -16.52
N CYS A 92 0.44 -3.25 -15.39
CA CYS A 92 0.28 -4.01 -14.15
C CYS A 92 -1.22 -4.11 -13.83
N MET A 93 -1.88 -5.08 -14.46
CA MET A 93 -3.33 -5.32 -14.31
C MET A 93 -3.62 -6.57 -13.47
N GLY A 94 -2.63 -7.04 -12.74
CA GLY A 94 -2.68 -8.27 -11.98
C GLY A 94 -3.53 -8.19 -10.72
N ARG A 95 -3.69 -9.35 -10.11
CA ARG A 95 -4.30 -9.46 -8.79
C ARG A 95 -3.43 -8.77 -7.73
N VAL A 96 -4.06 -8.40 -6.64
CA VAL A 96 -3.36 -7.91 -5.45
C VAL A 96 -2.52 -9.03 -4.84
N TYR A 97 -1.23 -8.79 -4.62
CA TYR A 97 -0.29 -9.74 -4.00
C TYR A 97 0.74 -8.95 -3.17
N GLY A 98 1.52 -9.64 -2.34
CA GLY A 98 2.60 -9.00 -1.58
C GLY A 98 2.10 -8.06 -0.47
N VAL A 99 0.87 -8.24 -0.01
CA VAL A 99 0.31 -7.49 1.10
C VAL A 99 -0.25 -8.44 2.15
N ALA A 100 0.07 -8.16 3.42
CA ALA A 100 -0.34 -8.99 4.55
C ALA A 100 -1.86 -9.04 4.70
N SER A 101 -2.42 -10.24 4.84
CA SER A 101 -3.85 -10.47 5.08
C SER A 101 -4.12 -11.46 6.22
N GLU A 102 -3.08 -11.98 6.85
CA GLU A 102 -3.13 -12.85 8.02
C GLU A 102 -3.59 -12.10 9.28
N PRO A 103 -4.00 -12.82 10.34
CA PRO A 103 -4.40 -12.21 11.61
C PRO A 103 -3.33 -11.25 12.16
N GLY A 104 -3.74 -10.05 12.52
CA GLY A 104 -2.85 -8.99 12.99
C GLY A 104 -2.45 -7.97 11.90
N ALA A 105 -2.66 -8.28 10.61
CA ALA A 105 -2.33 -7.37 9.53
C ALA A 105 -3.14 -6.06 9.61
N LYS A 106 -4.44 -6.17 9.84
CA LYS A 106 -5.34 -5.01 9.98
C LYS A 106 -4.91 -4.08 11.11
N GLU A 107 -4.63 -4.64 12.27
CA GLU A 107 -4.24 -3.89 13.48
C GLU A 107 -2.86 -3.24 13.34
N SER A 108 -2.04 -3.75 12.43
CA SER A 108 -0.70 -3.22 12.15
C SER A 108 -0.71 -2.00 11.22
N MET A 109 -1.83 -1.68 10.58
CA MET A 109 -1.97 -0.55 9.66
C MET A 109 -2.73 0.61 10.29
N GLY A 110 -2.16 1.82 10.20
CA GLY A 110 -2.84 3.06 10.57
C GLY A 110 -3.68 3.64 9.44
N GLY A 111 -3.51 3.13 8.24
CA GLY A 111 -4.21 3.53 7.02
C GLY A 111 -3.50 2.97 5.80
N PHE A 112 -4.10 3.21 4.62
CA PHE A 112 -3.60 2.64 3.38
C PHE A 112 -3.88 3.57 2.19
N VAL A 113 -2.87 3.80 1.37
CA VAL A 113 -3.01 4.43 0.05
C VAL A 113 -2.27 3.61 -1.00
N SER A 114 -2.79 3.62 -2.20
CA SER A 114 -2.17 3.01 -3.37
C SER A 114 -1.62 4.09 -4.29
N ASN A 115 -0.47 3.83 -4.89
CA ASN A 115 0.10 4.63 -5.98
C ASN A 115 -0.02 3.81 -7.27
N PRO A 116 -1.02 4.08 -8.13
CA PRO A 116 -1.26 3.31 -9.35
C PRO A 116 -0.41 3.80 -10.53
N MET A 117 -0.50 3.07 -11.65
CA MET A 117 0.07 3.51 -12.93
C MET A 117 -0.47 4.86 -13.38
N ASP A 118 0.30 5.57 -14.20
CA ASP A 118 -0.13 6.73 -15.00
C ASP A 118 -1.17 6.38 -16.11
N LYS A 119 -1.70 5.17 -16.08
CA LYS A 119 -2.69 4.60 -16.99
C LYS A 119 -3.97 4.27 -16.24
N PRO A 120 -4.86 5.25 -16.02
CA PRO A 120 -5.97 5.11 -15.08
C PRO A 120 -6.95 3.99 -15.44
N GLU A 121 -7.25 3.79 -16.73
CA GLU A 121 -8.16 2.73 -17.14
C GLU A 121 -7.59 1.32 -16.88
N ALA A 122 -6.30 1.11 -17.14
CA ALA A 122 -5.64 -0.16 -16.87
C ALA A 122 -5.50 -0.43 -15.36
N SER A 123 -5.33 0.62 -14.56
CA SER A 123 -5.21 0.51 -13.10
C SER A 123 -6.49 0.03 -12.43
N LYS A 124 -7.67 0.26 -13.02
CA LYS A 124 -8.98 -0.05 -12.40
C LYS A 124 -9.10 -1.50 -11.95
N VAL A 125 -8.55 -2.45 -12.69
CA VAL A 125 -8.66 -3.89 -12.35
C VAL A 125 -7.95 -4.19 -11.03
N SER A 126 -6.71 -3.76 -10.90
CA SER A 126 -5.93 -3.95 -9.67
C SER A 126 -6.47 -3.10 -8.53
N LEU A 127 -6.92 -1.87 -8.80
CA LEU A 127 -7.54 -0.99 -7.80
C LEU A 127 -8.85 -1.56 -7.25
N PHE A 128 -9.62 -2.30 -8.06
CA PHE A 128 -10.80 -3.01 -7.57
C PHE A 128 -10.41 -4.02 -6.48
N GLY A 129 -9.38 -4.83 -6.74
CA GLY A 129 -8.86 -5.77 -5.75
C GLY A 129 -8.32 -5.09 -4.50
N LEU A 130 -7.66 -3.93 -4.64
CA LEU A 130 -7.20 -3.14 -3.50
C LEU A 130 -8.34 -2.58 -2.66
N ALA A 131 -9.43 -2.14 -3.28
CA ALA A 131 -10.62 -1.69 -2.57
C ALA A 131 -11.25 -2.84 -1.76
N ASP A 132 -11.35 -4.02 -2.34
CA ASP A 132 -11.84 -5.22 -1.65
C ASP A 132 -10.92 -5.63 -0.49
N TYR A 133 -9.61 -5.63 -0.71
CA TYR A 133 -8.60 -5.85 0.34
C TYR A 133 -8.78 -4.86 1.51
N SER A 134 -8.89 -3.57 1.20
CA SER A 134 -9.00 -2.52 2.23
C SER A 134 -10.30 -2.62 3.03
N TRP A 135 -11.36 -3.14 2.40
CA TRP A 135 -12.65 -3.33 3.05
C TRP A 135 -12.64 -4.48 4.06
N ASN A 136 -11.98 -5.58 3.73
CA ASN A 136 -11.94 -6.77 4.59
C ASN A 136 -10.60 -7.51 4.48
N ILE A 137 -9.57 -6.97 5.08
CA ILE A 137 -8.20 -7.50 5.02
C ILE A 137 -8.14 -8.99 5.39
N ASN A 138 -8.77 -9.39 6.50
CA ASN A 138 -8.68 -10.77 7.00
C ASN A 138 -9.50 -11.78 6.20
N GLY A 139 -10.47 -11.33 5.43
CA GLY A 139 -11.30 -12.18 4.56
C GLY A 139 -10.97 -12.03 3.08
N PHE A 140 -9.94 -11.27 2.74
CA PHE A 140 -9.56 -10.98 1.37
C PHE A 140 -9.09 -12.23 0.61
N LYS A 141 -9.60 -12.38 -0.61
CA LYS A 141 -9.24 -13.45 -1.52
C LYS A 141 -8.85 -12.87 -2.88
N SER A 142 -7.56 -12.76 -3.09
CA SER A 142 -6.97 -12.04 -4.21
C SER A 142 -7.49 -12.48 -5.58
N ASP A 143 -7.52 -13.78 -5.85
CA ASP A 143 -8.00 -14.32 -7.15
C ASP A 143 -9.49 -14.09 -7.37
N GLU A 144 -10.31 -14.21 -6.31
CA GLU A 144 -11.76 -13.98 -6.39
C GLU A 144 -12.05 -12.50 -6.66
N ALA A 145 -11.40 -11.60 -5.90
CA ALA A 145 -11.52 -10.16 -6.07
C ALA A 145 -11.09 -9.71 -7.49
N TRP A 146 -10.01 -10.28 -8.01
CA TRP A 146 -9.51 -9.95 -9.34
C TRP A 146 -10.48 -10.35 -10.45
N LYS A 147 -10.99 -11.58 -10.42
CA LYS A 147 -11.99 -12.07 -11.38
C LYS A 147 -13.30 -11.28 -11.31
N GLU A 148 -13.74 -10.97 -10.10
CA GLU A 148 -14.94 -10.15 -9.89
C GLU A 148 -14.74 -8.73 -10.39
N GLY A 149 -13.56 -8.15 -10.19
CA GLY A 149 -13.19 -6.84 -10.73
C GLY A 149 -13.29 -6.80 -12.25
N VAL A 150 -12.72 -7.79 -12.95
CA VAL A 150 -12.83 -7.90 -14.41
C VAL A 150 -14.29 -8.02 -14.84
N ARG A 151 -15.07 -8.88 -14.18
CA ARG A 151 -16.47 -9.10 -14.51
C ARG A 151 -17.32 -7.83 -14.35
N ARG A 152 -17.09 -7.05 -13.30
CA ARG A 152 -17.84 -5.79 -13.04
C ARG A 152 -17.42 -4.65 -13.94
N LEU A 153 -16.12 -4.50 -14.19
CA LEU A 153 -15.60 -3.42 -15.01
C LEU A 153 -15.88 -3.63 -16.50
N PHE A 154 -15.92 -4.89 -16.95
CA PHE A 154 -16.07 -5.25 -18.37
C PHE A 154 -17.20 -6.28 -18.60
N PRO A 155 -18.46 -5.99 -18.22
CA PRO A 155 -19.55 -6.99 -18.23
C PRO A 155 -19.87 -7.57 -19.60
N LYS A 156 -19.55 -6.84 -20.69
CA LYS A 156 -19.79 -7.28 -22.07
C LYS A 156 -18.62 -8.08 -22.67
N ALA A 157 -17.46 -8.11 -22.03
CA ALA A 157 -16.25 -8.69 -22.56
C ALA A 157 -15.39 -9.36 -21.46
N ALA A 158 -16.01 -9.84 -20.38
CA ALA A 158 -15.31 -10.30 -19.19
C ALA A 158 -14.31 -11.43 -19.49
N GLU A 159 -14.69 -12.41 -20.32
CA GLU A 159 -13.81 -13.54 -20.67
C GLU A 159 -12.58 -13.07 -21.47
N ALA A 160 -12.79 -12.26 -22.50
CA ALA A 160 -11.70 -11.71 -23.29
C ALA A 160 -10.79 -10.81 -22.47
N MET A 161 -11.37 -9.99 -21.59
CA MET A 161 -10.62 -9.14 -20.68
C MET A 161 -9.86 -9.95 -19.63
N GLN A 162 -10.41 -11.08 -19.15
CA GLN A 162 -9.66 -11.95 -18.24
C GLN A 162 -8.40 -12.50 -18.91
N VAL A 163 -8.48 -12.88 -20.18
CA VAL A 163 -7.29 -13.30 -20.95
C VAL A 163 -6.31 -12.15 -21.09
N PHE A 164 -6.79 -10.96 -21.43
CA PHE A 164 -5.94 -9.78 -21.60
C PHE A 164 -5.22 -9.40 -20.30
N VAL A 165 -5.93 -9.33 -19.16
CA VAL A 165 -5.31 -8.98 -17.88
C VAL A 165 -4.36 -10.06 -17.37
N ASN A 166 -4.59 -11.34 -17.69
CA ASN A 166 -3.66 -12.42 -17.38
C ASN A 166 -2.29 -12.20 -18.06
N HIS A 167 -2.29 -11.74 -19.30
CA HIS A 167 -1.06 -11.43 -20.05
C HIS A 167 -0.43 -10.10 -19.67
N ASN A 168 -1.11 -9.28 -18.89
CA ASN A 168 -0.65 -7.97 -18.42
C ASN A 168 -0.63 -7.89 -16.88
N SER A 169 -0.46 -9.02 -16.21
CA SER A 169 -0.49 -9.11 -14.74
C SER A 169 0.89 -9.02 -14.10
N ASP A 170 1.96 -9.14 -14.89
CA ASP A 170 3.33 -9.18 -14.43
C ASP A 170 4.18 -8.16 -15.21
N GLN A 171 5.12 -7.56 -14.54
CA GLN A 171 6.07 -6.61 -15.14
C GLN A 171 7.29 -7.31 -15.76
N GLY A 172 7.32 -8.64 -15.76
CA GLY A 172 8.42 -9.44 -16.25
C GLY A 172 9.52 -9.68 -15.19
N PRO A 173 10.64 -10.32 -15.58
CA PRO A 173 11.63 -10.83 -14.62
C PRO A 173 12.34 -9.76 -13.78
N ASN A 174 12.19 -8.49 -14.09
CA ASN A 174 12.74 -7.37 -13.34
C ASN A 174 11.65 -6.50 -12.70
N GLY A 175 10.40 -6.90 -12.80
CA GLY A 175 9.25 -6.26 -12.13
C GLY A 175 8.78 -7.14 -10.96
N HIS A 176 8.38 -6.51 -9.87
CA HIS A 176 7.80 -7.20 -8.72
C HIS A 176 6.36 -7.62 -9.00
#